data_0c9b1eec2efd6856fb4d3b352dec213f
#
_entry.id   0c9b1eec2efd6856fb4d3b352dec213f
#
_cell.length_a   1.000
_cell.length_b   1.000
_cell.length_c   1.000
_cell.angle_alpha   90.00
_cell.angle_beta   90.00
_cell.angle_gamma   90.00
#
_symmetry.space_group_name_H-M   'P 1'
#
loop_
_entity.id
_entity.type
_entity.pdbx_description
1 polymer ?
#
loop_
_entity_poly.entity_id
_entity_poly.type
_entity_poly.pdbx_seq_one_letter_code
_entity_poly.pdbx_strand_id
1 'polypeptide(L)' 'MASMIKVKGMSCQRCVMSVTKALGQLEGIKNVQIDLAKGEVRFDNTKSLASYRIQKAITDAGYEVLLA' A
#
# COMPACT_ATOMS: atom_id res chain seq x y z
N MET A 1 -9.31 -11.19 1.71
CA MET A 1 -9.61 -10.81 0.33
C MET A 1 -8.51 -9.94 -0.24
N ALA A 2 -8.15 -10.17 -1.49
CA ALA A 2 -7.12 -9.38 -2.13
C ALA A 2 -7.65 -8.00 -2.51
N SER A 3 -6.86 -6.98 -2.24
CA SER A 3 -7.19 -5.61 -2.58
C SER A 3 -6.04 -5.00 -3.38
N MET A 4 -6.35 -3.97 -4.16
CA MET A 4 -5.35 -3.28 -4.95
C MET A 4 -5.59 -1.78 -4.86
N ILE A 5 -4.51 -1.03 -4.69
CA ILE A 5 -4.56 0.43 -4.72
C ILE A 5 -3.43 0.94 -5.61
N LYS A 6 -3.59 2.13 -6.13
CA LYS A 6 -2.53 2.80 -6.88
C LYS A 6 -1.90 3.86 -6.02
N VAL A 7 -0.57 3.92 -6.06
CA VAL A 7 0.20 4.86 -5.25
C VAL A 7 1.09 5.69 -6.18
N LYS A 8 1.03 6.99 -6.01
CA LYS A 8 1.84 7.93 -6.75
C LYS A 8 3.11 8.25 -5.98
N GLY A 9 4.20 8.44 -6.69
CA GLY A 9 5.47 8.80 -6.08
C GLY A 9 6.40 7.66 -5.82
N MET A 10 6.00 6.42 -6.08
CA MET A 10 6.89 5.28 -5.99
C MET A 10 7.74 5.21 -7.25
N SER A 11 8.96 5.72 -7.16
CA SER A 11 9.86 5.76 -8.30
C SER A 11 11.11 4.92 -8.11
N CYS A 12 11.32 4.32 -6.95
CA CYS A 12 12.50 3.53 -6.67
C CYS A 12 12.19 2.40 -5.70
N GLN A 13 13.14 1.48 -5.58
CA GLN A 13 12.96 0.30 -4.73
C GLN A 13 12.83 0.66 -3.24
N ARG A 14 13.45 1.75 -2.82
CA ARG A 14 13.30 2.21 -1.43
C ARG A 14 11.85 2.60 -1.13
N CYS A 15 11.20 3.20 -2.11
CA CYS A 15 9.78 3.55 -1.98
C CYS A 15 8.93 2.31 -1.80
N VAL A 16 9.23 1.26 -2.58
CA VAL A 16 8.55 -0.03 -2.46
C VAL A 16 8.70 -0.58 -1.04
N MET A 17 9.91 -0.54 -0.52
CA MET A 17 10.18 -1.04 0.84
C MET A 17 9.42 -0.23 1.89
N SER A 18 9.40 1.09 1.75
CA SER A 18 8.71 1.96 2.69
C SER A 18 7.21 1.68 2.71
N VAL A 19 6.60 1.54 1.54
CA VAL A 19 5.16 1.26 1.45
C VAL A 19 4.87 -0.15 1.98
N THR A 20 5.69 -1.13 1.62
CA THR A 20 5.54 -2.49 2.13
C THR A 20 5.59 -2.51 3.65
N LYS A 21 6.55 -1.80 4.22
CA LYS A 21 6.70 -1.74 5.67
C LYS A 21 5.51 -1.04 6.33
N ALA A 22 5.06 0.07 5.74
CA ALA A 22 3.92 0.80 6.27
C ALA A 22 2.66 -0.06 6.29
N LEU A 23 2.40 -0.77 5.21
CA LEU A 23 1.25 -1.68 5.13
C LEU A 23 1.42 -2.90 6.03
N GLY A 24 2.63 -3.42 6.13
CA GLY A 24 2.90 -4.57 6.98
C GLY A 24 2.71 -4.31 8.46
N GLN A 25 2.73 -3.04 8.88
CA GLN A 25 2.45 -2.67 10.26
C GLN A 25 0.96 -2.67 10.58
N LEU A 26 0.12 -2.69 9.57
CA LEU A 26 -1.32 -2.74 9.77
C LEU A 26 -1.75 -4.17 10.07
N GLU A 27 -2.46 -4.35 11.16
CA GLU A 27 -2.96 -5.65 11.53
C GLU A 27 -3.99 -6.12 10.51
N GLY A 28 -3.82 -7.33 10.02
CA GLY A 28 -4.72 -7.90 9.03
C GLY A 28 -4.28 -7.73 7.59
N ILE A 29 -3.21 -6.99 7.33
CA ILE A 29 -2.67 -6.82 5.98
C ILE A 29 -1.54 -7.82 5.79
N LYS A 30 -1.65 -8.66 4.74
CA LYS A 30 -0.66 -9.70 4.42
C LYS A 30 -0.43 -9.77 2.92
N ASN A 31 0.65 -10.44 2.54
CA ASN A 31 1.00 -10.70 1.13
C ASN A 31 1.06 -9.43 0.30
N VAL A 32 1.70 -8.41 0.85
CA VAL A 32 1.87 -7.13 0.15
C VAL A 32 2.79 -7.33 -1.05
N GLN A 33 2.30 -6.96 -2.24
CA GLN A 33 3.06 -7.00 -3.48
C GLN A 33 2.95 -5.66 -4.17
N ILE A 34 4.06 -5.15 -4.66
CA ILE A 34 4.11 -3.83 -5.27
C ILE A 34 4.67 -3.95 -6.68
N ASP A 35 3.96 -3.36 -7.64
CA ASP A 35 4.39 -3.26 -9.02
C ASP A 35 4.82 -1.82 -9.29
N LEU A 36 6.15 -1.61 -9.35
CA LEU A 36 6.72 -0.29 -9.58
C LEU A 36 6.36 0.27 -10.96
N ALA A 37 6.33 -0.59 -11.95
CA ALA A 37 6.07 -0.15 -13.33
C ALA A 37 4.67 0.45 -13.46
N LYS A 38 3.72 -0.09 -12.72
CA LYS A 38 2.32 0.37 -12.76
C LYS A 38 1.94 1.23 -11.58
N GLY A 39 2.80 1.33 -10.58
CA GLY A 39 2.48 2.06 -9.36
C GLY A 39 1.34 1.42 -8.57
N GLU A 40 1.21 0.11 -8.65
CA GLU A 40 0.12 -0.63 -7.99
C GLU A 40 0.62 -1.37 -6.77
N VAL A 41 -0.21 -1.40 -5.74
CA VAL A 41 0.05 -2.15 -4.52
C VAL A 41 -1.08 -3.13 -4.32
N ARG A 42 -0.73 -4.41 -4.21
CA ARG A 42 -1.69 -5.48 -3.94
C ARG A 42 -1.42 -6.07 -2.56
N PHE A 43 -2.48 -6.38 -1.87
CA PHE A 43 -2.36 -6.95 -0.54
C PHE A 43 -3.62 -7.71 -0.17
N ASP A 44 -3.49 -8.59 0.83
CA ASP A 44 -4.64 -9.30 1.39
C ASP A 44 -5.10 -8.57 2.64
N ASN A 45 -6.37 -8.16 2.64
CA ASN A 45 -6.98 -7.51 3.77
C ASN A 45 -7.82 -8.54 4.53
N THR A 46 -7.19 -9.20 5.50
CA THR A 46 -7.83 -10.32 6.20
C THR A 46 -8.81 -9.87 7.29
N LYS A 47 -8.71 -8.61 7.74
CA LYS A 47 -9.58 -8.08 8.79
C LYS A 47 -10.51 -6.99 8.29
N SER A 48 -10.65 -6.86 6.99
CA SER A 48 -11.53 -5.86 6.37
C SER A 48 -11.29 -4.45 6.90
N LEU A 49 -10.03 -4.05 6.96
CA LEU A 49 -9.66 -2.71 7.40
C LEU A 49 -10.26 -1.67 6.48
N ALA A 50 -10.66 -0.54 7.06
CA ALA A 50 -11.22 0.56 6.28
C ALA A 50 -10.17 1.12 5.32
N SER A 51 -10.61 1.52 4.13
CA SER A 51 -9.71 2.04 3.10
C SER A 51 -8.91 3.24 3.58
N TYR A 52 -9.54 4.12 4.36
CA TYR A 52 -8.85 5.33 4.83
C TYR A 52 -7.66 5.01 5.73
N ARG A 53 -7.70 3.90 6.45
CA ARG A 53 -6.57 3.50 7.29
C ARG A 53 -5.37 3.11 6.46
N ILE A 54 -5.62 2.40 5.37
CA ILE A 54 -4.57 2.00 4.44
C ILE A 54 -4.01 3.24 3.75
N GLN A 55 -4.88 4.14 3.30
CA GLN A 55 -4.47 5.38 2.67
C GLN A 55 -3.63 6.23 3.62
N LYS A 56 -4.05 6.31 4.88
CA LYS A 56 -3.31 7.09 5.87
C LYS A 56 -1.92 6.53 6.11
N ALA A 57 -1.78 5.22 6.18
CA ALA A 57 -0.48 4.59 6.36
C ALA A 57 0.46 4.94 5.21
N ILE A 58 -0.04 4.93 3.98
CA ILE A 58 0.75 5.26 2.80
C ILE A 58 1.09 6.75 2.78
N THR A 59 0.12 7.60 3.11
CA THR A 59 0.33 9.05 3.17
C THR A 59 1.36 9.39 4.24
N ASP A 60 1.31 8.74 5.38
CA ASP A 60 2.29 8.95 6.46
C ASP A 60 3.69 8.52 6.04
N ALA A 61 3.81 7.58 5.12
CA ALA A 61 5.09 7.17 4.57
C ALA A 61 5.63 8.16 3.53
N GLY A 62 4.85 9.18 3.16
CA GLY A 62 5.27 10.20 2.23
C GLY A 62 4.81 9.99 0.80
N TYR A 63 3.81 9.16 0.57
CA TYR A 63 3.30 8.86 -0.77
C TYR A 63 1.83 9.23 -0.88
N GLU A 64 1.36 9.34 -2.11
CA GLU A 64 -0.01 9.71 -2.37
C GLU A 64 -0.77 8.50 -2.95
N VAL A 65 -1.94 8.24 -2.40
CA VAL A 65 -2.82 7.17 -2.89
C VAL A 65 -3.71 7.75 -3.97
N LEU A 66 -3.73 7.08 -5.11
CA LEU A 66 -4.63 7.42 -6.21
C LEU A 66 -5.86 6.55 -6.10
N LEU A 67 -6.99 7.17 -5.87
CA LEU A 67 -8.26 6.47 -5.85
C LEU A 67 -8.75 6.32 -7.28
N ALA A 68 -9.00 5.08 -7.65
CA ALA A 68 -9.53 4.80 -8.98
C ALA A 68 -11.01 5.20 -9.06
#